data_6a67e95939dc36470cb76bb1b6f4f532
#
_entry.id   6a67e95939dc36470cb76bb1b6f4f532
#
_cell.length_a   1.000
_cell.length_b   1.000
_cell.length_c   1.000
_cell.angle_alpha   90.00
_cell.angle_beta   90.00
_cell.angle_gamma   90.00
#
_symmetry.space_group_name_H-M   'P 1'
#
loop_
_entity.id
_entity.type
_entity.pdbx_description
1 polymer ?
#
loop_
_entity_poly.entity_id
_entity_poly.type
_entity_poly.pdbx_seq_one_letter_code
_entity_poly.pdbx_strand_id
1 'polypeptide(L)'
;MRPIASRFPTRLLRSYARVKIATDPAYNAVFELLRGASDPLLDIGCGVGLMAFYLRERGMRMPIVGIDHDQRKIEIARHVADGDQTLSFDVGDARCPMQFRGNVVLLDVLHYFGDADQSVILRNAAAAGGMIIIRDGIRDGSLRYRLTYAQETLARVGGWLKAECLHFPTRESIEKSLNGEFREEVAPMFGRTPFNNYLFVFRRASSGTANV
;
A
#
# COMPACT_ATOMS: atom_id res chain seq x y z
N MET A 1 -7.06 -21.56 -12.93
CA MET A 1 -5.87 -20.70 -12.66
C MET A 1 -5.17 -21.20 -11.40
N ARG A 2 -3.82 -21.27 -11.36
CA ARG A 2 -3.13 -21.71 -10.14
C ARG A 2 -3.30 -20.64 -9.05
N PRO A 3 -3.51 -21.01 -7.76
CA PRO A 3 -3.61 -20.04 -6.67
C PRO A 3 -2.37 -19.14 -6.61
N ILE A 4 -2.54 -17.84 -6.35
CA ILE A 4 -1.46 -16.85 -6.34
C ILE A 4 -0.23 -17.33 -5.57
N ALA A 5 -0.43 -17.83 -4.37
CA ALA A 5 0.66 -18.29 -3.52
C ALA A 5 1.55 -19.36 -4.19
N SER A 6 1.01 -20.18 -5.10
CA SER A 6 1.78 -21.22 -5.80
C SER A 6 2.68 -20.68 -6.90
N ARG A 7 2.50 -19.43 -7.32
CA ARG A 7 3.31 -18.78 -8.37
C ARG A 7 4.66 -18.29 -7.87
N PHE A 8 4.80 -18.05 -6.56
CA PHE A 8 6.04 -17.55 -5.98
C PHE A 8 7.16 -18.63 -6.02
N PRO A 9 8.41 -18.23 -6.30
CA PRO A 9 9.50 -19.18 -6.59
C PRO A 9 9.90 -20.03 -5.38
N THR A 10 9.91 -19.48 -4.17
CA THR A 10 10.39 -20.19 -2.98
C THR A 10 9.25 -20.67 -2.07
N ARG A 11 9.48 -21.73 -1.29
CA ARG A 11 8.52 -22.21 -0.29
C ARG A 11 8.20 -21.14 0.77
N LEU A 12 9.21 -20.35 1.17
CA LEU A 12 9.06 -19.27 2.14
C LEU A 12 8.08 -18.19 1.62
N LEU A 13 8.28 -17.71 0.38
CA LEU A 13 7.40 -16.72 -0.24
C LEU A 13 5.98 -17.26 -0.45
N ARG A 14 5.84 -18.55 -0.78
CA ARG A 14 4.53 -19.19 -0.88
C ARG A 14 3.79 -19.20 0.46
N SER A 15 4.50 -19.53 1.55
CA SER A 15 3.93 -19.50 2.89
C SER A 15 3.59 -18.08 3.32
N TYR A 16 4.49 -17.13 3.09
CA TYR A 16 4.25 -15.70 3.33
C TYR A 16 3.00 -15.21 2.61
N ALA A 17 2.87 -15.46 1.30
CA ALA A 17 1.72 -15.04 0.51
C ALA A 17 0.40 -15.63 1.04
N ARG A 18 0.39 -16.92 1.39
CA ARG A 18 -0.81 -17.58 1.97
C ARG A 18 -1.23 -16.95 3.28
N VAL A 19 -0.28 -16.78 4.20
CA VAL A 19 -0.56 -16.23 5.53
C VAL A 19 -1.01 -14.77 5.39
N LYS A 20 -0.28 -13.95 4.63
CA LYS A 20 -0.58 -12.53 4.46
C LYS A 20 -1.98 -12.34 3.87
N ILE A 21 -2.33 -13.03 2.78
CA ILE A 21 -3.67 -12.94 2.17
C ILE A 21 -4.77 -13.44 3.11
N ALA A 22 -4.52 -14.51 3.87
CA ALA A 22 -5.53 -15.11 4.74
C ALA A 22 -5.79 -14.30 6.02
N THR A 23 -4.80 -13.56 6.51
CA THR A 23 -4.85 -12.93 7.83
C THR A 23 -4.91 -11.42 7.81
N ASP A 24 -4.43 -10.77 6.74
CA ASP A 24 -4.39 -9.31 6.64
C ASP A 24 -5.69 -8.77 6.00
N PRO A 25 -6.53 -8.07 6.77
CA PRO A 25 -7.80 -7.54 6.27
C PRO A 25 -7.65 -6.47 5.18
N ALA A 26 -6.45 -5.88 5.03
CA ALA A 26 -6.19 -4.84 4.03
C ALA A 26 -6.45 -5.32 2.60
N TYR A 27 -6.15 -6.59 2.30
CA TYR A 27 -6.35 -7.13 0.95
C TYR A 27 -7.82 -7.09 0.53
N ASN A 28 -8.71 -7.57 1.40
CA ASN A 28 -10.14 -7.55 1.11
C ASN A 28 -10.70 -6.11 1.12
N ALA A 29 -10.23 -5.27 2.02
CA ALA A 29 -10.69 -3.88 2.10
C ALA A 29 -10.33 -3.10 0.82
N VAL A 30 -9.09 -3.21 0.33
CA VAL A 30 -8.66 -2.59 -0.92
C VAL A 30 -9.47 -3.13 -2.11
N PHE A 31 -9.72 -4.44 -2.17
CA PHE A 31 -10.55 -5.02 -3.22
C PHE A 31 -11.96 -4.43 -3.21
N GLU A 32 -12.62 -4.32 -2.04
CA GLU A 32 -13.96 -3.77 -1.95
C GLU A 32 -14.01 -2.27 -2.34
N LEU A 33 -13.01 -1.49 -1.94
CA LEU A 33 -12.88 -0.07 -2.31
C LEU A 33 -12.68 0.14 -3.81
N LEU A 34 -11.96 -0.78 -4.46
CA LEU A 34 -11.70 -0.72 -5.90
C LEU A 34 -12.72 -1.49 -6.73
N ARG A 35 -13.73 -2.11 -6.10
CA ARG A 35 -14.75 -2.88 -6.83
C ARG A 35 -15.49 -1.99 -7.83
N GLY A 36 -15.44 -2.37 -9.11
CA GLY A 36 -16.04 -1.61 -10.21
C GLY A 36 -15.19 -0.44 -10.71
N ALA A 37 -14.01 -0.18 -10.12
CA ALA A 37 -13.09 0.80 -10.66
C ALA A 37 -12.45 0.29 -11.97
N SER A 38 -12.40 1.17 -12.97
CA SER A 38 -11.73 0.95 -14.26
C SER A 38 -10.39 1.70 -14.36
N ASP A 39 -10.22 2.73 -13.54
CA ASP A 39 -9.00 3.53 -13.53
C ASP A 39 -7.77 2.69 -13.14
N PRO A 40 -6.61 2.98 -13.71
CA PRO A 40 -5.37 2.31 -13.34
C PRO A 40 -5.07 2.42 -11.85
N LEU A 41 -4.34 1.45 -11.31
CA LEU A 41 -3.87 1.44 -9.91
C LEU A 41 -2.36 1.58 -9.85
N LEU A 42 -1.88 2.51 -9.01
CA LEU A 42 -0.48 2.60 -8.60
C LEU A 42 -0.33 1.99 -7.20
N ASP A 43 0.50 0.96 -7.07
CA ASP A 43 0.84 0.30 -5.80
C ASP A 43 2.24 0.78 -5.37
N ILE A 44 2.29 1.74 -4.45
CA ILE A 44 3.53 2.30 -3.92
C ILE A 44 4.02 1.43 -2.78
N GLY A 45 5.27 0.93 -2.88
CA GLY A 45 5.80 -0.06 -1.94
C GLY A 45 5.23 -1.45 -2.16
N CYS A 46 5.02 -1.82 -3.42
CA CYS A 46 4.32 -3.05 -3.83
C CYS A 46 5.00 -4.35 -3.37
N GLY A 47 6.25 -4.29 -2.93
CA GLY A 47 7.02 -5.45 -2.55
C GLY A 47 7.12 -6.48 -3.69
N VAL A 48 6.73 -7.70 -3.40
CA VAL A 48 6.69 -8.80 -4.40
C VAL A 48 5.40 -8.80 -5.24
N GLY A 49 4.64 -7.71 -5.26
CA GLY A 49 3.43 -7.55 -6.08
C GLY A 49 2.17 -8.25 -5.53
N LEU A 50 2.17 -8.61 -4.25
CA LEU A 50 1.13 -9.48 -3.70
C LEU A 50 -0.29 -8.89 -3.79
N MET A 51 -0.46 -7.56 -3.60
CA MET A 51 -1.74 -6.88 -3.76
C MET A 51 -2.24 -6.95 -5.21
N ALA A 52 -1.39 -6.65 -6.17
CA ALA A 52 -1.74 -6.72 -7.59
C ALA A 52 -2.22 -8.13 -7.99
N PHE A 53 -1.51 -9.17 -7.56
CA PHE A 53 -1.90 -10.54 -7.84
C PHE A 53 -3.20 -10.95 -7.13
N TYR A 54 -3.42 -10.49 -5.90
CA TYR A 54 -4.67 -10.71 -5.19
C TYR A 54 -5.86 -10.09 -5.95
N LEU A 55 -5.72 -8.86 -6.42
CA LEU A 55 -6.76 -8.19 -7.22
C LEU A 55 -7.03 -8.94 -8.53
N ARG A 56 -5.99 -9.47 -9.19
CA ARG A 56 -6.14 -10.32 -10.38
C ARG A 56 -6.90 -11.62 -10.09
N GLU A 57 -6.61 -12.28 -8.97
CA GLU A 57 -7.32 -13.50 -8.56
C GLU A 57 -8.80 -13.23 -8.28
N ARG A 58 -9.10 -12.03 -7.77
CA ARG A 58 -10.47 -11.55 -7.53
C ARG A 58 -11.19 -11.04 -8.79
N GLY A 59 -10.55 -11.14 -9.95
CA GLY A 59 -11.17 -10.83 -11.25
C GLY A 59 -10.98 -9.40 -11.73
N MET A 60 -10.26 -8.54 -11.02
CA MET A 60 -9.99 -7.17 -11.49
C MET A 60 -9.04 -7.17 -12.69
N ARG A 61 -9.27 -6.28 -13.66
CA ARG A 61 -8.54 -6.24 -14.94
C ARG A 61 -7.94 -4.87 -15.27
N MET A 62 -8.16 -3.83 -14.46
CA MET A 62 -7.52 -2.53 -14.66
C MET A 62 -5.99 -2.67 -14.69
N PRO A 63 -5.27 -1.80 -15.40
CA PRO A 63 -3.81 -1.74 -15.35
C PRO A 63 -3.33 -1.48 -13.92
N ILE A 64 -2.27 -2.20 -13.49
CA ILE A 64 -1.64 -2.00 -12.19
C ILE A 64 -0.15 -1.77 -12.40
N VAL A 65 0.34 -0.66 -11.87
CA VAL A 65 1.76 -0.32 -11.81
C VAL A 65 2.21 -0.44 -10.36
N GLY A 66 3.15 -1.31 -10.07
CA GLY A 66 3.77 -1.44 -8.75
C GLY A 66 5.17 -0.84 -8.74
N ILE A 67 5.49 -0.07 -7.71
CA ILE A 67 6.86 0.40 -7.47
C ILE A 67 7.35 -0.01 -6.09
N ASP A 68 8.62 -0.40 -6.00
CA ASP A 68 9.33 -0.66 -4.74
C ASP A 68 10.81 -0.32 -4.91
N HIS A 69 11.48 0.11 -3.85
CA HIS A 69 12.91 0.43 -3.91
C HIS A 69 13.80 -0.83 -3.92
N ASP A 70 13.29 -1.99 -3.49
CA ASP A 70 14.03 -3.25 -3.47
C ASP A 70 13.94 -3.98 -4.82
N GLN A 71 14.98 -3.85 -5.63
CA GLN A 71 15.10 -4.49 -6.94
C GLN A 71 14.80 -6.00 -6.88
N ARG A 72 15.23 -6.71 -5.83
CA ARG A 72 15.03 -8.16 -5.70
C ARG A 72 13.55 -8.52 -5.59
N LYS A 73 12.76 -7.67 -4.88
CA LYS A 73 11.31 -7.84 -4.77
C LYS A 73 10.63 -7.59 -6.11
N ILE A 74 11.07 -6.56 -6.83
CA ILE A 74 10.56 -6.23 -8.17
C ILE A 74 10.86 -7.35 -9.18
N GLU A 75 12.04 -7.93 -9.15
CA GLU A 75 12.37 -9.08 -10.02
C GLU A 75 11.44 -10.28 -9.74
N ILE A 76 11.12 -10.54 -8.47
CA ILE A 76 10.15 -11.58 -8.11
C ILE A 76 8.76 -11.22 -8.63
N ALA A 77 8.32 -9.97 -8.45
CA ALA A 77 7.01 -9.51 -8.93
C ALA A 77 6.90 -9.66 -10.45
N ARG A 78 7.91 -9.22 -11.21
CA ARG A 78 7.97 -9.39 -12.66
C ARG A 78 7.91 -10.87 -13.10
N HIS A 79 8.66 -11.72 -12.42
CA HIS A 79 8.63 -13.17 -12.69
C HIS A 79 7.23 -13.78 -12.45
N VAL A 80 6.55 -13.38 -11.38
CA VAL A 80 5.20 -13.88 -11.05
C VAL A 80 4.13 -13.31 -11.98
N ALA A 81 4.34 -12.09 -12.51
CA ALA A 81 3.45 -11.42 -13.45
C ALA A 81 3.53 -11.96 -14.88
N ASP A 82 4.49 -12.85 -15.16
CA ASP A 82 4.77 -13.35 -16.51
C ASP A 82 3.48 -13.69 -17.28
N GLY A 83 3.34 -13.08 -18.46
CA GLY A 83 2.16 -13.21 -19.33
C GLY A 83 0.99 -12.27 -19.05
N ASP A 84 0.98 -11.46 -17.98
CA ASP A 84 -0.03 -10.43 -17.76
C ASP A 84 0.50 -9.04 -18.12
N GLN A 85 0.24 -8.60 -19.35
CA GLN A 85 0.72 -7.31 -19.88
C GLN A 85 0.05 -6.09 -19.23
N THR A 86 -0.95 -6.28 -18.40
CA THR A 86 -1.62 -5.21 -17.65
C THR A 86 -1.03 -5.01 -16.25
N LEU A 87 0.02 -5.78 -15.90
CA LEU A 87 0.83 -5.63 -14.70
C LEU A 87 2.22 -5.13 -15.06
N SER A 88 2.65 -4.03 -14.45
CA SER A 88 4.01 -3.49 -14.55
C SER A 88 4.60 -3.34 -13.15
N PHE A 89 5.87 -3.70 -13.00
CA PHE A 89 6.59 -3.55 -11.73
C PHE A 89 7.94 -2.91 -11.99
N ASP A 90 8.22 -1.78 -11.32
CA ASP A 90 9.43 -1.02 -11.53
C ASP A 90 10.14 -0.66 -10.22
N VAL A 91 11.46 -0.63 -10.28
CA VAL A 91 12.25 -0.09 -9.17
C VAL A 91 12.02 1.42 -9.14
N GLY A 92 11.56 1.92 -8.01
CA GLY A 92 11.25 3.35 -7.87
C GLY A 92 11.31 3.82 -6.42
N ASP A 93 11.55 5.12 -6.28
CA ASP A 93 11.53 5.80 -4.99
C ASP A 93 10.21 6.59 -4.87
N ALA A 94 9.44 6.29 -3.84
CA ALA A 94 8.16 6.94 -3.57
C ALA A 94 8.28 8.47 -3.35
N ARG A 95 9.48 8.96 -3.03
CA ARG A 95 9.78 10.38 -2.88
C ARG A 95 9.91 11.11 -4.22
N CYS A 96 10.11 10.38 -5.30
CA CYS A 96 10.19 10.98 -6.63
C CYS A 96 8.78 11.24 -7.21
N PRO A 97 8.57 12.34 -7.94
CA PRO A 97 7.31 12.58 -8.65
C PRO A 97 6.99 11.47 -9.65
N MET A 98 5.74 11.05 -9.69
CA MET A 98 5.28 10.00 -10.58
C MET A 98 4.34 10.55 -11.66
N GLN A 99 4.63 10.24 -12.93
CA GLN A 99 3.71 10.55 -14.03
C GLN A 99 2.63 9.47 -14.12
N PHE A 100 1.67 9.56 -13.22
CA PHE A 100 0.58 8.60 -13.12
C PHE A 100 -0.76 9.32 -12.90
N ARG A 101 -1.85 8.72 -13.38
CA ARG A 101 -3.23 9.16 -13.13
C ARG A 101 -4.10 7.93 -12.92
N GLY A 102 -4.78 7.86 -11.78
CA GLY A 102 -5.64 6.73 -11.41
C GLY A 102 -5.87 6.65 -9.92
N ASN A 103 -5.99 5.43 -9.40
CA ASN A 103 -6.07 5.17 -7.97
C ASN A 103 -4.68 4.88 -7.40
N VAL A 104 -4.44 5.20 -6.15
CA VAL A 104 -3.15 4.96 -5.48
C VAL A 104 -3.38 4.14 -4.22
N VAL A 105 -2.52 3.16 -3.98
CA VAL A 105 -2.50 2.38 -2.74
C VAL A 105 -1.10 2.39 -2.12
N LEU A 106 -1.05 2.57 -0.79
CA LEU A 106 0.14 2.45 0.04
C LEU A 106 -0.18 1.55 1.23
N LEU A 107 0.45 0.39 1.33
CA LEU A 107 0.23 -0.55 2.43
C LEU A 107 1.52 -0.81 3.17
N ASP A 108 1.59 -0.36 4.43
CA ASP A 108 2.78 -0.53 5.30
C ASP A 108 4.04 0.13 4.70
N VAL A 109 3.95 1.39 4.27
CA VAL A 109 5.03 2.09 3.57
C VAL A 109 5.55 3.28 4.36
N LEU A 110 4.64 4.13 4.86
CA LEU A 110 5.02 5.43 5.41
C LEU A 110 5.94 5.31 6.62
N HIS A 111 5.74 4.31 7.46
CA HIS A 111 6.53 4.12 8.68
C HIS A 111 8.02 3.81 8.44
N TYR A 112 8.44 3.58 7.20
CA TYR A 112 9.87 3.43 6.84
C TYR A 112 10.55 4.76 6.51
N PHE A 113 9.83 5.87 6.55
CA PHE A 113 10.30 7.20 6.21
C PHE A 113 10.12 8.19 7.38
N GLY A 114 10.98 9.19 7.47
CA GLY A 114 10.80 10.31 8.40
C GLY A 114 9.68 11.25 7.96
N ASP A 115 9.23 12.15 8.85
CA ASP A 115 8.07 13.04 8.64
C ASP A 115 8.16 13.86 7.36
N ALA A 116 9.36 14.37 7.00
CA ALA A 116 9.56 15.14 5.79
C ALA A 116 9.31 14.31 4.53
N ASP A 117 9.88 13.09 4.47
CA ASP A 117 9.72 12.17 3.35
C ASP A 117 8.29 11.65 3.26
N GLN A 118 7.64 11.34 4.38
CA GLN A 118 6.22 10.96 4.43
C GLN A 118 5.36 12.04 3.76
N SER A 119 5.60 13.30 4.08
CA SER A 119 4.88 14.43 3.47
C SER A 119 5.13 14.56 1.97
N VAL A 120 6.35 14.27 1.49
CA VAL A 120 6.66 14.23 0.06
C VAL A 120 5.91 13.11 -0.64
N ILE A 121 5.96 11.89 -0.08
CA ILE A 121 5.29 10.70 -0.61
C ILE A 121 3.78 10.93 -0.72
N LEU A 122 3.17 11.49 0.33
CA LEU A 122 1.74 11.79 0.35
C LEU A 122 1.35 12.83 -0.70
N ARG A 123 2.15 13.89 -0.89
CA ARG A 123 1.93 14.86 -1.97
C ARG A 123 2.07 14.25 -3.36
N ASN A 124 3.04 13.35 -3.56
CA ASN A 124 3.19 12.63 -4.83
C ASN A 124 1.97 11.73 -5.10
N ALA A 125 1.48 11.03 -4.07
CA ALA A 125 0.25 10.24 -4.15
C ALA A 125 -0.96 11.13 -4.47
N ALA A 126 -1.07 12.31 -3.86
CA ALA A 126 -2.13 13.29 -4.14
C ALA A 126 -2.09 13.78 -5.59
N ALA A 127 -0.91 14.06 -6.12
CA ALA A 127 -0.75 14.49 -7.51
C ALA A 127 -1.18 13.40 -8.51
N ALA A 128 -0.97 12.13 -8.16
CA ALA A 128 -1.25 10.97 -9.02
C ALA A 128 -2.71 10.47 -8.88
N GLY A 129 -3.32 10.58 -7.68
CA GLY A 129 -4.52 9.85 -7.32
C GLY A 129 -5.83 10.60 -7.43
N GLY A 130 -6.86 9.95 -7.99
CA GLY A 130 -8.28 10.33 -7.79
C GLY A 130 -8.82 9.76 -6.47
N MET A 131 -8.42 8.52 -6.13
CA MET A 131 -8.61 7.91 -4.83
C MET A 131 -7.27 7.43 -4.30
N ILE A 132 -7.00 7.68 -3.01
CA ILE A 132 -5.79 7.24 -2.34
C ILE A 132 -6.19 6.36 -1.16
N ILE A 133 -5.66 5.16 -1.11
CA ILE A 133 -5.90 4.18 -0.04
C ILE A 133 -4.59 3.97 0.70
N ILE A 134 -4.56 4.30 1.98
CA ILE A 134 -3.38 4.16 2.83
C ILE A 134 -3.72 3.23 3.99
N ARG A 135 -2.90 2.22 4.22
CA ARG A 135 -2.93 1.46 5.46
C ARG A 135 -1.56 1.50 6.10
N ASP A 136 -1.52 1.94 7.34
CA ASP A 136 -0.28 1.99 8.11
C ASP A 136 -0.56 1.88 9.61
N GLY A 137 0.49 1.56 10.36
CA GLY A 137 0.51 1.70 11.82
C GLY A 137 0.51 3.17 12.21
N ILE A 138 -0.24 3.53 13.26
CA ILE A 138 -0.35 4.92 13.71
C ILE A 138 0.30 5.10 15.07
N ARG A 139 1.12 6.15 15.21
CA ARG A 139 1.74 6.57 16.46
C ARG A 139 0.74 7.40 17.26
N ASP A 140 0.07 6.74 18.22
CA ASP A 140 -0.93 7.36 19.10
C ASP A 140 -0.63 7.15 20.60
N GLY A 141 0.51 6.56 20.94
CA GLY A 141 0.92 6.25 22.30
C GLY A 141 0.21 5.06 22.95
N SER A 142 -0.71 4.40 22.25
CA SER A 142 -1.46 3.25 22.75
C SER A 142 -0.59 2.01 22.98
N LEU A 143 -1.11 1.03 23.73
CA LEU A 143 -0.44 -0.26 23.90
C LEU A 143 -0.34 -0.99 22.54
N ARG A 144 -1.34 -0.85 21.65
CA ARG A 144 -1.30 -1.41 20.32
C ARG A 144 -0.15 -0.85 19.49
N TYR A 145 0.05 0.47 19.53
CA TYR A 145 1.20 1.12 18.90
C TYR A 145 2.54 0.56 19.41
N ARG A 146 2.68 0.41 20.74
CA ARG A 146 3.92 -0.14 21.34
C ARG A 146 4.20 -1.56 20.86
N LEU A 147 3.17 -2.41 20.74
CA LEU A 147 3.29 -3.77 20.21
C LEU A 147 3.65 -3.76 18.72
N THR A 148 3.02 -2.90 17.92
CA THR A 148 3.35 -2.71 16.49
C THR A 148 4.80 -2.31 16.33
N TYR A 149 5.26 -1.30 17.09
CA TYR A 149 6.65 -0.84 17.06
C TYR A 149 7.64 -1.94 17.42
N ALA A 150 7.36 -2.71 18.48
CA ALA A 150 8.22 -3.82 18.90
C ALA A 150 8.33 -4.90 17.83
N GLN A 151 7.22 -5.27 17.19
CA GLN A 151 7.21 -6.27 16.10
C GLN A 151 8.02 -5.80 14.90
N GLU A 152 7.82 -4.56 14.43
CA GLU A 152 8.56 -4.02 13.28
C GLU A 152 10.06 -3.91 13.59
N THR A 153 10.40 -3.54 14.84
CA THR A 153 11.79 -3.52 15.30
C THR A 153 12.43 -4.91 15.23
N LEU A 154 11.71 -5.95 15.69
CA LEU A 154 12.20 -7.34 15.61
C LEU A 154 12.36 -7.81 14.17
N ALA A 155 11.41 -7.48 13.27
CA ALA A 155 11.50 -7.83 11.86
C ALA A 155 12.70 -7.16 11.17
N ARG A 156 13.02 -5.91 11.55
CA ARG A 156 14.20 -5.18 11.06
C ARG A 156 15.51 -5.81 11.56
N VAL A 157 15.62 -6.11 12.85
CA VAL A 157 16.81 -6.76 13.43
C VAL A 157 17.02 -8.13 12.83
N GLY A 158 15.97 -8.87 12.51
CA GLY A 158 16.02 -10.17 11.84
C GLY A 158 16.42 -10.10 10.35
N GLY A 159 16.75 -8.91 9.81
CA GLY A 159 17.19 -8.73 8.42
C GLY A 159 16.11 -8.93 7.35
N TRP A 160 14.86 -9.07 7.76
CA TRP A 160 13.71 -9.22 6.87
C TRP A 160 13.34 -7.89 6.16
N LEU A 161 13.61 -6.78 6.85
CA LEU A 161 13.34 -5.43 6.37
C LEU A 161 14.63 -4.63 6.22
N LYS A 162 14.82 -3.99 5.07
CA LYS A 162 15.87 -3.00 4.82
C LYS A 162 15.25 -1.61 4.90
N ALA A 163 15.04 -1.10 6.11
CA ALA A 163 14.56 0.25 6.33
C ALA A 163 15.63 1.09 7.03
N GLU A 164 15.84 2.32 6.57
CA GLU A 164 16.79 3.26 7.18
C GLU A 164 16.30 3.73 8.56
N CYS A 165 15.01 3.94 8.69
CA CYS A 165 14.37 4.31 9.95
C CYS A 165 13.07 3.55 10.18
N LEU A 166 12.55 3.63 11.41
CA LEU A 166 11.22 3.18 11.78
C LEU A 166 10.51 4.35 12.46
N HIS A 167 9.67 5.04 11.72
CA HIS A 167 9.02 6.26 12.17
C HIS A 167 7.54 6.27 11.75
N PHE A 168 6.69 5.80 12.66
CA PHE A 168 5.26 5.71 12.37
C PHE A 168 4.61 7.09 12.25
N PRO A 169 3.77 7.31 11.23
CA PRO A 169 3.02 8.55 11.07
C PRO A 169 2.02 8.72 12.22
N THR A 170 1.57 9.95 12.43
CA THR A 170 0.37 10.23 13.20
C THR A 170 -0.82 10.37 12.23
N ARG A 171 -2.03 10.15 12.73
CA ARG A 171 -3.25 10.40 11.94
C ARG A 171 -3.25 11.83 11.41
N GLU A 172 -2.98 12.79 12.27
CA GLU A 172 -2.94 14.23 11.95
C GLU A 172 -1.92 14.55 10.84
N SER A 173 -0.73 13.90 10.84
CA SER A 173 0.28 14.14 9.81
C SER A 173 -0.17 13.68 8.41
N ILE A 174 -0.89 12.55 8.33
CA ILE A 174 -1.47 12.05 7.08
C ILE A 174 -2.58 12.98 6.60
N GLU A 175 -3.54 13.31 7.47
CA GLU A 175 -4.66 14.18 7.17
C GLU A 175 -4.17 15.55 6.66
N LYS A 176 -3.24 16.18 7.36
CA LYS A 176 -2.67 17.48 6.98
C LYS A 176 -1.98 17.47 5.62
N SER A 177 -1.32 16.37 5.26
CA SER A 177 -0.60 16.27 3.99
C SER A 177 -1.51 16.16 2.77
N LEU A 178 -2.78 15.75 2.96
CA LEU A 178 -3.80 15.54 1.92
C LEU A 178 -5.00 16.48 2.05
N ASN A 179 -4.96 17.42 2.99
CA ASN A 179 -6.09 18.30 3.32
C ASN A 179 -6.44 19.24 2.16
N GLY A 180 -7.74 19.54 2.02
CA GLY A 180 -8.31 20.57 1.13
C GLY A 180 -8.76 20.06 -0.25
N GLU A 181 -8.17 18.97 -0.78
CA GLU A 181 -8.53 18.43 -2.10
C GLU A 181 -9.32 17.12 -2.02
N PHE A 182 -9.33 16.48 -0.86
CA PHE A 182 -9.89 15.15 -0.68
C PHE A 182 -10.93 15.10 0.44
N ARG A 183 -11.96 14.32 0.22
CA ARG A 183 -12.84 13.82 1.28
C ARG A 183 -12.18 12.59 1.90
N GLU A 184 -12.09 12.60 3.22
CA GLU A 184 -11.43 11.55 4.00
C GLU A 184 -12.44 10.62 4.67
N GLU A 185 -12.09 9.33 4.72
CA GLU A 185 -12.72 8.30 5.56
C GLU A 185 -11.59 7.55 6.27
N VAL A 186 -11.66 7.46 7.60
CA VAL A 186 -10.65 6.75 8.41
C VAL A 186 -11.32 5.70 9.28
N ALA A 187 -10.75 4.49 9.28
CA ALA A 187 -11.24 3.41 10.10
C ALA A 187 -10.07 2.61 10.73
N PRO A 188 -10.22 2.14 11.97
CA PRO A 188 -9.28 1.21 12.55
C PRO A 188 -9.31 -0.11 11.77
N MET A 189 -8.13 -0.67 11.50
CA MET A 189 -7.97 -1.92 10.76
C MET A 189 -7.17 -2.94 11.57
N PHE A 190 -7.63 -3.22 12.78
CA PHE A 190 -6.91 -4.11 13.69
C PHE A 190 -7.06 -5.58 13.33
N GLY A 191 -8.18 -5.97 12.74
CA GLY A 191 -8.50 -7.36 12.48
C GLY A 191 -8.47 -8.19 13.78
N ARG A 192 -7.84 -9.37 13.68
CA ARG A 192 -7.56 -10.24 14.85
C ARG A 192 -6.13 -10.07 15.36
N THR A 193 -5.46 -8.95 15.02
CA THR A 193 -4.08 -8.69 15.40
C THR A 193 -4.01 -7.65 16.52
N PRO A 194 -2.94 -7.64 17.33
CA PRO A 194 -2.74 -6.62 18.35
C PRO A 194 -2.25 -5.28 17.77
N PHE A 195 -2.05 -5.19 16.44
CA PHE A 195 -1.38 -4.07 15.79
C PHE A 195 -2.28 -2.85 15.65
N ASN A 196 -1.65 -1.66 15.65
CA ASN A 196 -2.32 -0.36 15.59
C ASN A 196 -2.46 0.16 14.16
N ASN A 197 -3.00 -0.68 13.27
CA ASN A 197 -3.18 -0.33 11.87
C ASN A 197 -4.49 0.43 11.63
N TYR A 198 -4.42 1.46 10.79
CA TYR A 198 -5.57 2.22 10.33
C TYR A 198 -5.63 2.23 8.81
N LEU A 199 -6.84 2.25 8.28
CA LEU A 199 -7.12 2.46 6.88
C LEU A 199 -7.63 3.87 6.68
N PHE A 200 -6.98 4.61 5.79
CA PHE A 200 -7.39 5.93 5.32
C PHE A 200 -7.80 5.82 3.86
N VAL A 201 -8.92 6.40 3.52
CA VAL A 201 -9.40 6.49 2.15
C VAL A 201 -9.67 7.96 1.83
N PHE A 202 -8.91 8.48 0.89
CA PHE A 202 -9.05 9.85 0.41
C PHE A 202 -9.63 9.81 -1.00
N ARG A 203 -10.78 10.45 -1.20
CA ARG A 203 -11.40 10.61 -2.51
C ARG A 203 -11.34 12.07 -2.91
N ARG A 204 -10.80 12.35 -4.10
CA ARG A 204 -10.76 13.73 -4.61
C ARG A 204 -12.19 14.29 -4.64
N ALA A 205 -12.38 15.45 -4.02
CA ALA A 205 -13.64 16.14 -4.09
C ALA A 205 -13.96 16.45 -5.57
N SER A 206 -15.10 16.05 -6.05
CA SER A 206 -15.58 16.51 -7.36
C SER A 206 -15.63 18.04 -7.31
N SER A 207 -14.88 18.70 -8.19
CA SER A 207 -15.04 20.13 -8.44
C SER A 207 -16.51 20.30 -8.86
N GLY A 208 -17.36 20.71 -7.92
CA GLY A 208 -18.73 21.04 -8.24
C GLY A 208 -18.69 22.12 -9.33
N THR A 209 -19.20 21.80 -10.49
CA THR A 209 -19.62 22.81 -11.44
C THR A 209 -20.61 23.70 -10.70
N ALA A 210 -20.15 24.84 -10.22
CA ALA A 210 -21.03 25.91 -9.84
C ALA A 210 -21.82 26.27 -11.12
N ASN A 211 -23.03 25.75 -11.23
CA ASN A 211 -23.98 26.29 -12.17
C ASN A 211 -24.26 27.72 -11.74
N VAL A 212 -23.73 28.66 -12.50
CA VAL A 212 -24.18 30.05 -12.52
C VAL A 212 -25.37 30.16 -13.43
#